data_691c8cdd468a767cd7aa68c7b4c48be5
#
_entry.id   691c8cdd468a767cd7aa68c7b4c48be5
#
_cell.length_a   1.000
_cell.length_b   1.000
_cell.length_c   1.000
_cell.angle_alpha   90.00
_cell.angle_beta   90.00
_cell.angle_gamma   90.00
#
_symmetry.space_group_name_H-M   'P 1'
#
loop_
_entity.id
_entity.type
_entity.pdbx_description
1 polymer ?
#
loop_
_entity_poly.entity_id
_entity_poly.type
_entity_poly.pdbx_seq_one_letter_code
_entity_poly.pdbx_strand_id
1 'polypeptide(L)'
;MKNVNILSIIEAYRKLSNTLFQKLMNSYGIISGIKDYELNGIESFVNELLKIKNSITIVNNYYLGYSIPQIGKEFDLLRFGDNYIINIEIKTESSIDKIFKQQQKNKYYLEFLNKEIYIYTYILNENKLYKLIRKDSNNEIKRSDF
;
A
#
# COMPACT_ATOMS: atom_id res chain seq x y z
N MET A 1 0.71 -3.17 16.03
CA MET A 1 0.47 -2.17 14.98
C MET A 1 -1.03 -1.96 14.81
N LYS A 2 -1.45 -0.72 14.69
CA LYS A 2 -2.87 -0.35 14.52
C LYS A 2 -3.14 0.01 13.06
N ASN A 3 -4.36 -0.22 12.60
CA ASN A 3 -4.79 0.30 11.31
C ASN A 3 -5.04 1.81 11.39
N VAL A 4 -4.94 2.47 10.26
CA VAL A 4 -5.02 3.93 10.17
C VAL A 4 -5.86 4.37 8.99
N ASN A 5 -6.30 5.61 9.03
CA ASN A 5 -6.80 6.33 7.86
C ASN A 5 -5.60 6.97 7.16
N ILE A 6 -5.32 6.56 5.92
CA ILE A 6 -4.13 7.03 5.21
C ILE A 6 -4.20 8.52 4.87
N LEU A 7 -5.39 9.09 4.67
CA LEU A 7 -5.54 10.54 4.48
C LEU A 7 -5.14 11.30 5.76
N SER A 8 -5.52 10.80 6.92
CA SER A 8 -5.14 11.41 8.21
C SER A 8 -3.63 11.39 8.43
N ILE A 9 -2.97 10.32 8.01
CA ILE A 9 -1.50 10.22 8.08
C ILE A 9 -0.85 11.28 7.19
N ILE A 10 -1.33 11.46 5.97
CA ILE A 10 -0.81 12.46 5.04
C ILE A 10 -1.03 13.88 5.56
N GLU A 11 -2.20 14.16 6.11
CA GLU A 11 -2.50 15.47 6.71
C GLU A 11 -1.59 15.75 7.92
N ALA A 12 -1.36 14.74 8.75
CA ALA A 12 -0.44 14.85 9.89
C ALA A 12 1.01 15.10 9.44
N TYR A 13 1.44 14.40 8.39
CA TYR A 13 2.77 14.60 7.82
C TYR A 13 3.00 16.03 7.35
N ARG A 14 1.99 16.62 6.71
CA ARG A 14 2.06 18.00 6.21
C ARG A 14 2.04 19.04 7.32
N LYS A 15 1.29 18.82 8.40
CA LYS A 15 0.97 19.84 9.39
C LYS A 15 1.80 19.76 10.66
N LEU A 16 2.31 18.57 11.02
CA LEU A 16 3.07 18.37 12.24
C LEU A 16 4.57 18.57 12.01
N SER A 17 5.30 18.95 13.06
CA SER A 17 6.76 18.88 13.06
C SER A 17 7.20 17.40 12.92
N ASN A 18 8.44 17.20 12.47
CA ASN A 18 8.99 15.85 12.34
C ASN A 18 8.93 15.06 13.66
N THR A 19 9.21 15.75 14.78
CA THR A 19 9.18 15.13 16.11
C THR A 19 7.77 14.68 16.49
N LEU A 20 6.76 15.52 16.29
CA LEU A 20 5.37 15.19 16.59
C LEU A 20 4.83 14.11 15.65
N PHE A 21 5.16 14.22 14.36
CA PHE A 21 4.77 13.19 13.39
C PHE A 21 5.34 11.82 13.77
N GLN A 22 6.62 11.77 14.15
CA GLN A 22 7.25 10.51 14.57
C GLN A 22 6.59 9.93 15.82
N LYS A 23 6.23 10.78 16.79
CA LYS A 23 5.49 10.35 17.98
C LYS A 23 4.13 9.76 17.60
N LEU A 24 3.43 10.37 16.67
CA LEU A 24 2.16 9.87 16.16
C LEU A 24 2.34 8.50 15.50
N MET A 25 3.34 8.34 14.64
CA MET A 25 3.63 7.06 13.99
C MET A 25 3.93 5.96 15.02
N ASN A 26 4.74 6.27 16.01
CA ASN A 26 5.06 5.34 17.09
C ASN A 26 3.81 4.92 17.88
N SER A 27 2.85 5.83 18.09
CA SER A 27 1.59 5.52 18.77
C SER A 27 0.74 4.52 18.02
N TYR A 28 0.89 4.43 16.68
CA TYR A 28 0.23 3.44 15.85
C TYR A 28 1.05 2.14 15.72
N GLY A 29 2.23 2.09 16.32
CA GLY A 29 3.14 0.94 16.21
C GLY A 29 3.94 0.92 14.92
N ILE A 30 4.03 2.03 14.21
CA ILE A 30 4.84 2.19 13.01
C ILE A 30 6.23 2.67 13.48
N ILE A 31 7.10 1.73 13.79
CA ILE A 31 8.40 2.00 14.44
C ILE A 31 9.50 2.27 13.41
N SER A 32 9.51 1.54 12.31
CA SER A 32 10.43 1.81 11.20
C SER A 32 9.95 3.07 10.49
N GLY A 33 10.72 4.14 10.57
CA GLY A 33 10.33 5.41 9.97
C GLY A 33 9.97 5.27 8.49
N ILE A 34 8.85 5.86 8.11
CA ILE A 34 8.44 5.93 6.70
C ILE A 34 9.23 7.07 6.06
N LYS A 35 9.84 6.80 4.93
CA LYS A 35 10.65 7.79 4.23
C LYS A 35 9.78 8.82 3.51
N ASP A 36 10.30 10.03 3.32
CA ASP A 36 9.58 11.13 2.68
C ASP A 36 9.05 10.76 1.29
N TYR A 37 9.83 10.03 0.48
CA TYR A 37 9.39 9.62 -0.85
C TYR A 37 8.24 8.62 -0.81
N GLU A 38 8.19 7.77 0.21
CA GLU A 38 7.08 6.84 0.41
C GLU A 38 5.80 7.59 0.77
N LEU A 39 5.90 8.57 1.66
CA LEU A 39 4.78 9.42 2.04
C LEU A 39 4.27 10.25 0.86
N ASN A 40 5.17 10.78 0.04
CA ASN A 40 4.79 11.51 -1.17
C ASN A 40 4.05 10.60 -2.17
N GLY A 41 4.51 9.36 -2.32
CA GLY A 41 3.85 8.36 -3.16
C GLY A 41 2.45 8.01 -2.64
N ILE A 42 2.31 7.81 -1.33
CA ILE A 42 1.02 7.54 -0.69
C ILE A 42 0.08 8.73 -0.88
N GLU A 43 0.57 9.95 -0.72
CA GLU A 43 -0.21 11.17 -0.95
C GLU A 43 -0.78 11.22 -2.36
N SER A 44 0.06 10.99 -3.36
CA SER A 44 -0.36 10.97 -4.77
C SER A 44 -1.41 9.89 -5.01
N PHE A 45 -1.20 8.70 -4.46
CA PHE A 45 -2.15 7.59 -4.54
C PHE A 45 -3.50 7.94 -3.92
N VAL A 46 -3.49 8.50 -2.71
CA VAL A 46 -4.72 8.91 -2.00
C VAL A 46 -5.49 9.96 -2.79
N ASN A 47 -4.78 10.95 -3.35
CA ASN A 47 -5.42 11.99 -4.16
C ASN A 47 -6.14 11.39 -5.38
N GLU A 48 -5.52 10.41 -6.04
CA GLU A 48 -6.15 9.73 -7.17
C GLU A 48 -7.36 8.88 -6.75
N LEU A 49 -7.26 8.17 -5.61
CA LEU A 49 -8.40 7.42 -5.06
C LEU A 49 -9.61 8.32 -4.79
N LEU A 50 -9.38 9.48 -4.19
CA LEU A 50 -10.46 10.40 -3.83
C LEU A 50 -11.12 11.05 -5.03
N LYS A 51 -10.44 11.13 -6.19
CA LYS A 51 -11.06 11.55 -7.45
C LYS A 51 -12.08 10.52 -7.94
N ILE A 52 -11.79 9.23 -7.73
CA ILE A 52 -12.70 8.14 -8.15
C ILE A 52 -13.91 8.07 -7.24
N LYS A 53 -13.67 8.10 -5.93
CA LYS A 53 -14.72 8.03 -4.92
C LYS A 53 -14.35 8.90 -3.73
N ASN A 54 -15.01 10.05 -3.62
CA ASN A 54 -14.79 10.98 -2.50
C ASN A 54 -15.51 10.47 -1.25
N SER A 55 -14.98 9.39 -0.65
CA SER A 55 -15.52 8.78 0.55
C SER A 55 -14.39 8.42 1.52
N ILE A 56 -14.57 8.76 2.78
CA ILE A 56 -13.60 8.44 3.82
C ILE A 56 -13.38 6.92 3.98
N THR A 57 -14.37 6.11 3.64
CA THR A 57 -14.28 4.65 3.76
C THR A 57 -13.19 4.04 2.88
N ILE A 58 -12.89 4.66 1.74
CA ILE A 58 -11.89 4.16 0.78
C ILE A 58 -10.46 4.29 1.31
N VAL A 59 -10.21 5.16 2.28
CA VAL A 59 -8.89 5.45 2.86
C VAL A 59 -8.74 4.94 4.29
N ASN A 60 -9.75 4.30 4.83
CA ASN A 60 -9.74 3.76 6.20
C ASN A 60 -9.18 2.34 6.27
N ASN A 61 -8.77 1.96 7.48
CA ASN A 61 -8.45 0.59 7.87
C ASN A 61 -7.21 0.00 7.16
N TYR A 62 -6.25 0.85 6.85
CA TYR A 62 -4.97 0.41 6.29
C TYR A 62 -3.92 0.18 7.36
N TYR A 63 -3.14 -0.88 7.20
CA TYR A 63 -1.87 -1.06 7.90
C TYR A 63 -0.76 -0.49 7.03
N LEU A 64 0.05 0.37 7.60
CA LEU A 64 1.12 1.08 6.91
C LEU A 64 2.46 0.52 7.35
N GLY A 65 3.27 0.05 6.39
CA GLY A 65 4.57 -0.55 6.70
C GLY A 65 4.47 -1.83 7.52
N TYR A 66 3.49 -2.69 7.21
CA TYR A 66 3.29 -3.94 7.92
C TYR A 66 4.45 -4.89 7.66
N SER A 67 5.13 -5.30 8.73
CA SER A 67 6.32 -6.13 8.63
C SER A 67 6.09 -7.53 9.21
N ILE A 68 6.62 -8.53 8.52
CA ILE A 68 6.71 -9.91 9.00
C ILE A 68 8.19 -10.17 9.30
N PRO A 69 8.65 -9.99 10.56
CA PRO A 69 10.07 -10.03 10.90
C PRO A 69 10.75 -11.36 10.58
N GLN A 70 10.01 -12.48 10.72
CA GLN A 70 10.54 -13.83 10.54
C GLN A 70 11.06 -14.08 9.12
N ILE A 71 10.50 -13.37 8.14
CA ILE A 71 10.88 -13.50 6.73
C ILE A 71 11.45 -12.22 6.14
N GLY A 72 11.59 -11.17 6.95
CA GLY A 72 12.09 -9.86 6.49
C GLY A 72 11.21 -9.20 5.44
N LYS A 73 9.91 -9.51 5.43
CA LYS A 73 8.97 -8.96 4.45
C LYS A 73 8.21 -7.79 5.04
N GLU A 74 8.20 -6.69 4.32
CA GLU A 74 7.42 -5.50 4.62
C GLU A 74 6.46 -5.21 3.47
N PHE A 75 5.24 -4.79 3.81
CA PHE A 75 4.21 -4.37 2.88
C PHE A 75 3.95 -2.88 3.09
N ASP A 76 3.91 -2.10 2.02
CA ASP A 76 3.68 -0.66 2.14
C ASP A 76 2.28 -0.37 2.68
N LEU A 77 1.26 -0.93 2.05
CA LEU A 77 -0.13 -0.79 2.48
C LEU A 77 -0.83 -2.15 2.46
N LEU A 78 -1.46 -2.50 3.57
CA LEU A 78 -2.35 -3.66 3.67
C LEU A 78 -3.70 -3.24 4.22
N ARG A 79 -4.77 -3.79 3.65
CA ARG A 79 -6.11 -3.66 4.19
C ARG A 79 -6.77 -5.04 4.27
N PHE A 80 -7.27 -5.37 5.45
CA PHE A 80 -7.97 -6.63 5.68
C PHE A 80 -9.48 -6.38 5.71
N GLY A 81 -10.21 -6.98 4.78
CA GLY A 81 -11.66 -7.10 4.85
C GLY A 81 -12.06 -8.44 5.45
N ASP A 82 -13.36 -8.70 5.53
CA ASP A 82 -13.86 -9.96 6.08
C ASP A 82 -13.42 -11.16 5.25
N ASN A 83 -13.50 -11.04 3.92
CA ASN A 83 -13.20 -12.12 2.98
C ASN A 83 -12.09 -11.77 1.99
N TYR A 84 -11.42 -10.64 2.14
CA TYR A 84 -10.41 -10.18 1.20
C TYR A 84 -9.23 -9.50 1.88
N ILE A 85 -8.12 -9.42 1.15
CA ILE A 85 -6.93 -8.65 1.52
C ILE A 85 -6.56 -7.80 0.32
N ILE A 86 -6.27 -6.52 0.56
CA ILE A 86 -5.72 -5.62 -0.45
C ILE A 86 -4.30 -5.27 -0.05
N ASN A 87 -3.36 -5.50 -0.96
CA ASN A 87 -1.98 -5.04 -0.84
C ASN A 87 -1.70 -4.00 -1.93
N ILE A 88 -1.14 -2.88 -1.54
CA ILE A 88 -0.73 -1.83 -2.46
C ILE A 88 0.71 -1.46 -2.16
N GLU A 89 1.60 -1.67 -3.11
CA GLU A 89 2.98 -1.22 -3.05
C GLU A 89 3.11 0.11 -3.78
N ILE A 90 3.93 1.00 -3.22
CA ILE A 90 4.15 2.34 -3.77
C ILE A 90 5.59 2.43 -4.27
N LYS A 91 5.75 2.75 -5.54
CA LYS A 91 7.06 2.92 -6.18
C LYS A 91 7.12 4.26 -6.91
N THR A 92 8.27 4.89 -6.88
CA THR A 92 8.51 6.08 -7.70
C THR A 92 8.59 5.68 -9.17
N GLU A 93 9.39 4.66 -9.45
CA GLU A 93 9.52 4.03 -10.77
C GLU A 93 9.89 2.56 -10.62
N SER A 94 9.55 1.74 -11.58
CA SER A 94 9.95 0.32 -11.63
C SER A 94 9.70 -0.25 -13.01
N SER A 95 10.44 -1.31 -13.37
CA SER A 95 10.18 -2.08 -14.58
C SER A 95 8.99 -3.03 -14.36
N ILE A 96 8.32 -3.41 -15.45
CA ILE A 96 7.21 -4.37 -15.41
C ILE A 96 7.65 -5.70 -14.81
N ASP A 97 8.84 -6.18 -15.16
CA ASP A 97 9.38 -7.44 -14.63
C ASP A 97 9.56 -7.39 -13.11
N LYS A 98 10.08 -6.30 -12.58
CA LYS A 98 10.25 -6.12 -11.13
C LYS A 98 8.90 -6.01 -10.41
N ILE A 99 7.96 -5.28 -10.99
CA ILE A 99 6.59 -5.18 -10.46
C ILE A 99 5.96 -6.57 -10.37
N PHE A 100 6.03 -7.34 -11.46
CA PHE A 100 5.45 -8.67 -11.53
C PHE A 100 6.06 -9.62 -10.49
N LYS A 101 7.38 -9.65 -10.38
CA LYS A 101 8.07 -10.49 -9.39
C LYS A 101 7.67 -10.12 -7.97
N GLN A 102 7.61 -8.85 -7.65
CA GLN A 102 7.20 -8.40 -6.32
C GLN A 102 5.75 -8.77 -6.03
N GLN A 103 4.85 -8.56 -6.99
CA GLN A 103 3.44 -8.89 -6.82
C GLN A 103 3.21 -10.39 -6.62
N GLN A 104 3.90 -11.24 -7.38
CA GLN A 104 3.83 -12.69 -7.18
C GLN A 104 4.33 -13.09 -5.79
N LYS A 105 5.43 -12.50 -5.34
CA LYS A 105 6.00 -12.74 -4.02
C LYS A 105 5.04 -12.31 -2.91
N ASN A 106 4.44 -11.14 -3.04
CA ASN A 106 3.46 -10.64 -2.07
C ASN A 106 2.24 -11.55 -2.00
N LYS A 107 1.73 -11.98 -3.15
CA LYS A 107 0.62 -12.93 -3.21
C LYS A 107 0.97 -14.24 -2.49
N TYR A 108 2.14 -14.77 -2.75
CA TYR A 108 2.61 -16.00 -2.11
C TYR A 108 2.58 -15.90 -0.58
N TYR A 109 3.06 -14.78 -0.01
CA TYR A 109 3.07 -14.59 1.42
C TYR A 109 1.68 -14.38 2.05
N LEU A 110 0.72 -13.94 1.27
CA LEU A 110 -0.64 -13.68 1.75
C LEU A 110 -1.61 -14.84 1.53
N GLU A 111 -1.30 -15.78 0.63
CA GLU A 111 -2.20 -16.88 0.24
C GLU A 111 -2.59 -17.78 1.42
N PHE A 112 -1.72 -17.97 2.40
CA PHE A 112 -2.01 -18.84 3.53
C PHE A 112 -3.15 -18.34 4.43
N LEU A 113 -3.56 -17.09 4.27
CA LEU A 113 -4.65 -16.50 5.05
C LEU A 113 -6.04 -16.92 4.53
N ASN A 114 -6.12 -17.65 3.41
CA ASN A 114 -7.37 -18.17 2.83
C ASN A 114 -8.43 -17.09 2.58
N LYS A 115 -8.00 -15.95 2.10
CA LYS A 115 -8.87 -14.85 1.69
C LYS A 115 -8.63 -14.52 0.22
N GLU A 116 -9.58 -13.86 -0.40
CA GLU A 116 -9.39 -13.32 -1.74
C GLU A 116 -8.34 -12.21 -1.69
N ILE A 117 -7.35 -12.25 -2.58
CA ILE A 117 -6.18 -11.36 -2.52
C ILE A 117 -6.16 -10.47 -3.75
N TYR A 118 -6.07 -9.17 -3.49
CA TYR A 118 -5.93 -8.13 -4.51
C TYR A 118 -4.57 -7.46 -4.34
N ILE A 119 -3.71 -7.59 -5.34
CA ILE A 119 -2.34 -7.06 -5.32
C ILE A 119 -2.22 -5.95 -6.35
N TYR A 120 -1.75 -4.79 -5.89
CA TYR A 120 -1.56 -3.60 -6.71
C TYR A 120 -0.18 -3.00 -6.50
N THR A 121 0.33 -2.34 -7.52
CA THR A 121 1.52 -1.47 -7.43
C THR A 121 1.21 -0.14 -8.08
N TYR A 122 1.36 0.93 -7.32
CA TYR A 122 1.21 2.29 -7.82
C TYR A 122 2.58 2.86 -8.18
N ILE A 123 2.71 3.36 -9.41
CA ILE A 123 3.94 3.98 -9.91
C ILE A 123 3.73 5.49 -10.01
N LEU A 124 4.39 6.22 -9.14
CA LEU A 124 4.23 7.67 -8.99
C LEU A 124 4.55 8.43 -10.29
N ASN A 125 5.69 8.15 -10.91
CA ASN A 125 6.13 8.86 -12.10
C ASN A 125 5.22 8.66 -13.32
N GLU A 126 4.52 7.54 -13.37
CA GLU A 126 3.58 7.24 -14.45
C GLU A 126 2.14 7.59 -14.11
N ASN A 127 1.84 7.78 -12.81
CA ASN A 127 0.48 7.86 -12.27
C ASN A 127 -0.37 6.67 -12.74
N LYS A 128 0.19 5.47 -12.62
CA LYS A 128 -0.42 4.21 -13.08
C LYS A 128 -0.54 3.21 -11.94
N LEU A 129 -1.60 2.43 -11.99
CA LEU A 129 -1.86 1.33 -11.08
C LEU A 129 -1.73 0.01 -11.84
N TYR A 130 -0.84 -0.86 -11.36
CA TYR A 130 -0.64 -2.19 -11.92
C TYR A 130 -1.30 -3.21 -11.01
N LYS A 131 -2.19 -4.03 -11.57
CA LYS A 131 -2.89 -5.07 -10.83
C LYS A 131 -2.38 -6.45 -11.25
N LEU A 132 -2.09 -7.31 -10.29
CA LEU A 132 -1.84 -8.71 -10.55
C LEU A 132 -3.17 -9.39 -10.85
N ILE A 133 -3.29 -9.99 -12.02
CA ILE A 133 -4.48 -10.75 -12.41
C ILE A 133 -4.10 -12.20 -12.68
N ARG A 134 -5.08 -13.09 -12.51
CA ARG A 134 -4.94 -14.47 -12.90
C ARG A 134 -5.75 -14.70 -14.17
N LYS A 135 -5.06 -15.14 -15.24
CA LYS A 135 -5.67 -15.49 -16.50
C LYS A 135 -5.39 -16.96 -16.78
N ASP A 136 -6.43 -17.76 -16.87
CA ASP A 136 -6.34 -19.22 -16.90
C ASP A 136 -5.62 -19.74 -15.65
N SER A 137 -4.48 -20.44 -15.79
CA SER A 137 -3.66 -20.91 -14.67
C SER A 137 -2.46 -20.02 -14.38
N ASN A 138 -2.26 -18.91 -15.13
CA ASN A 138 -1.10 -18.05 -15.04
C ASN A 138 -1.44 -16.68 -14.44
N ASN A 139 -0.49 -16.10 -13.71
CA ASN A 139 -0.59 -14.73 -13.24
C ASN A 139 -0.07 -13.77 -14.30
N GLU A 140 -0.75 -12.66 -14.47
CA GLU A 140 -0.36 -11.57 -15.38
C GLU A 140 -0.51 -10.23 -14.68
N ILE A 141 0.15 -9.19 -15.22
CA ILE A 141 -0.03 -7.80 -14.78
C ILE A 141 -0.97 -7.10 -15.74
N LYS A 142 -1.96 -6.39 -15.18
CA LYS A 142 -2.80 -5.46 -15.91
C LYS A 142 -2.47 -4.04 -15.45
N ARG A 143 -2.08 -3.18 -16.40
CA ARG A 143 -1.93 -1.75 -16.17
C ARG A 143 -3.26 -1.04 -16.39
N SER A 144 -3.59 -0.14 -15.50
CA SER A 144 -4.73 0.76 -15.68
C SER A 144 -4.32 2.20 -15.40
N ASP A 145 -4.93 3.13 -16.12
CA ASP A 145 -4.89 4.52 -15.76
C ASP A 145 -5.68 4.71 -14.46
N PHE A 146 -5.16 5.55 -13.63
CA PHE A 146 -5.80 5.77 -12.34
C PHE A 146 -7.12 6.50 -12.50
#